data_73532e78efdd05f6aceb4f2bf0e0579b
#
_entry.id   73532e78efdd05f6aceb4f2bf0e0579b
#
_cell.length_a   1.000
_cell.length_b   1.000
_cell.length_c   1.000
_cell.angle_alpha   90.00
_cell.angle_beta   90.00
_cell.angle_gamma   90.00
#
_symmetry.space_group_name_H-M   'P 1'
#
loop_
_entity.id
_entity.type
_entity.pdbx_description
1 polymer ?
#
loop_
_entity_poly.entity_id
_entity_poly.type
_entity_poly.pdbx_seq_one_letter_code
_entity_poly.pdbx_strand_id
1 'polypeptide(L)'
;YYSADNIFIIGRRQQKTGTDVTGYEFIINVEKSRFVREKSKIPVEVTWENGISKWSGLLEMALASGHAIKPSNGWYQRVDMDTGEAIDPKVRQKDLGKDFWLPILADPKFGEWVQKRYTIGSVEMMAEEISEEDIDAEYDKV
;
A
#
# COMPACT_ATOMS: atom_id res chain seq x y z
N TYR A 1 0.99 -11.40 25.90
CA TYR A 1 0.11 -11.38 24.73
C TYR A 1 -1.26 -10.75 25.05
N TYR A 2 -1.94 -11.22 26.08
CA TYR A 2 -3.30 -10.76 26.39
C TYR A 2 -3.42 -9.32 26.90
N SER A 3 -2.38 -8.79 27.53
CA SER A 3 -2.36 -7.42 28.07
C SER A 3 -1.87 -6.36 27.09
N ALA A 4 -1.35 -6.76 25.92
CA ALA A 4 -0.91 -5.80 24.92
C ALA A 4 -2.09 -5.20 24.16
N ASP A 5 -2.05 -3.88 23.91
CA ASP A 5 -3.04 -3.18 23.11
C ASP A 5 -2.83 -3.37 21.61
N ASN A 6 -1.57 -3.46 21.20
CA ASN A 6 -1.18 -3.68 19.82
C ASN A 6 -0.11 -4.78 19.74
N ILE A 7 -0.27 -5.68 18.80
CA ILE A 7 0.69 -6.74 18.49
C ILE A 7 0.97 -6.72 17.00
N PHE A 8 2.24 -6.53 16.64
CA PHE A 8 2.71 -6.55 15.27
C PHE A 8 3.72 -7.67 15.07
N ILE A 9 3.58 -8.39 13.97
CA ILE A 9 4.58 -9.35 13.50
C ILE A 9 5.21 -8.76 12.24
N ILE A 10 6.52 -8.56 12.27
CA ILE A 10 7.25 -7.92 11.18
C ILE A 10 8.02 -8.96 10.39
N GLY A 11 7.61 -9.16 9.14
CA GLY A 11 8.36 -9.92 8.14
C GLY A 11 9.35 -9.03 7.40
N ARG A 12 10.36 -9.62 6.79
CA ARG A 12 11.38 -8.91 6.02
C ARG A 12 11.63 -9.59 4.69
N ARG A 13 11.70 -8.80 3.63
CA ARG A 13 12.03 -9.23 2.29
C ARG A 13 13.17 -8.37 1.74
N GLN A 14 14.14 -8.98 1.05
CA GLN A 14 15.22 -8.23 0.42
C GLN A 14 14.76 -7.55 -0.86
N GLN A 15 15.18 -6.31 -1.05
CA GLN A 15 15.11 -5.63 -2.34
C GLN A 15 16.43 -5.75 -3.06
N LYS A 16 16.38 -6.14 -4.33
CA LYS A 16 17.58 -6.36 -5.16
C LYS A 16 17.48 -5.56 -6.46
N THR A 17 18.61 -5.01 -6.87
CA THR A 17 18.82 -4.51 -8.23
C THR A 17 19.89 -5.41 -8.87
N GLY A 18 19.46 -6.28 -9.80
CA GLY A 18 20.32 -7.35 -10.29
C GLY A 18 20.69 -8.36 -9.19
N THR A 19 21.98 -8.50 -8.90
CA THR A 19 22.51 -9.35 -7.82
C THR A 19 22.76 -8.60 -6.51
N ASP A 20 22.72 -7.27 -6.54
CA ASP A 20 23.02 -6.44 -5.37
C ASP A 20 21.78 -6.18 -4.53
N VAL A 21 21.91 -6.36 -3.22
CA VAL A 21 20.86 -6.02 -2.25
C VAL A 21 20.91 -4.50 -2.00
N THR A 22 19.83 -3.80 -2.34
CA THR A 22 19.73 -2.33 -2.20
C THR A 22 19.00 -1.89 -0.95
N GLY A 23 18.29 -2.79 -0.29
CA GLY A 23 17.54 -2.51 0.91
C GLY A 23 16.63 -3.65 1.31
N TYR A 24 15.65 -3.34 2.16
CA TYR A 24 14.65 -4.27 2.63
C TYR A 24 13.24 -3.69 2.52
N GLU A 25 12.29 -4.56 2.30
CA GLU A 25 10.88 -4.26 2.52
C GLU A 25 10.45 -5.00 3.78
N PHE A 26 10.01 -4.26 4.78
CA PHE A 26 9.42 -4.79 5.98
C PHE A 26 7.91 -4.84 5.82
N ILE A 27 7.30 -5.96 6.17
CA ILE A 27 5.85 -6.11 6.15
C ILE A 27 5.38 -6.22 7.59
N ILE A 28 4.67 -5.20 8.05
CA ILE A 28 4.09 -5.15 9.39
C ILE A 28 2.71 -5.80 9.32
N ASN A 29 2.60 -6.98 9.92
CA ASN A 29 1.32 -7.68 10.06
C ASN A 29 0.68 -7.30 11.40
N VAL A 30 -0.52 -6.77 11.36
CA VAL A 30 -1.27 -6.39 12.56
C VAL A 30 -2.01 -7.62 13.08
N GLU A 31 -1.50 -8.24 14.15
CA GLU A 31 -2.14 -9.38 14.81
C GLU A 31 -3.24 -8.94 15.77
N LYS A 32 -3.01 -7.87 16.50
CA LYS A 32 -3.95 -7.27 17.43
C LYS A 32 -3.79 -5.76 17.43
N SER A 33 -4.92 -5.05 17.40
CA SER A 33 -4.92 -3.60 17.55
C SER A 33 -6.28 -3.10 18.04
N ARG A 34 -6.28 -2.01 18.79
CA ARG A 34 -7.49 -1.27 19.16
C ARG A 34 -7.91 -0.27 18.08
N PHE A 35 -7.00 0.15 17.23
CA PHE A 35 -7.18 1.29 16.32
C PHE A 35 -7.18 0.90 14.85
N VAL A 36 -6.47 -0.15 14.49
CA VAL A 36 -6.29 -0.61 13.12
C VAL A 36 -6.89 -2.01 12.97
N ARG A 37 -7.49 -2.25 11.82
CA ARG A 37 -8.07 -3.54 11.50
C ARG A 37 -7.03 -4.66 11.61
N GLU A 38 -7.35 -5.71 12.34
CA GLU A 38 -6.53 -6.92 12.45
C GLU A 38 -6.31 -7.56 11.06
N LYS A 39 -5.20 -8.24 10.90
CA LYS A 39 -4.72 -8.82 9.63
C LYS A 39 -4.36 -7.80 8.53
N SER A 40 -4.35 -6.51 8.85
CA SER A 40 -3.80 -5.50 7.95
C SER A 40 -2.30 -5.71 7.75
N LYS A 41 -1.85 -5.55 6.51
CA LYS A 41 -0.42 -5.63 6.15
C LYS A 41 0.04 -4.25 5.70
N ILE A 42 1.09 -3.75 6.33
CA ILE A 42 1.63 -2.42 6.06
C ILE A 42 3.07 -2.59 5.56
N PRO A 43 3.33 -2.37 4.27
CA PRO A 43 4.69 -2.44 3.75
C PRO A 43 5.46 -1.16 4.08
N VAL A 44 6.70 -1.32 4.51
CA VAL A 44 7.64 -0.23 4.77
C VAL A 44 8.94 -0.49 4.01
N GLU A 45 9.24 0.35 3.05
CA GLU A 45 10.46 0.25 2.25
C GLU A 45 11.61 0.99 2.92
N VAL A 46 12.74 0.30 3.05
CA VAL A 46 13.97 0.87 3.61
C VAL A 46 15.12 0.61 2.64
N THR A 47 15.69 1.68 2.11
CA THR A 47 16.89 1.60 1.26
C THR A 47 18.11 2.05 2.04
N TRP A 48 19.29 1.52 1.70
CA TRP A 48 20.54 1.89 2.37
C TRP A 48 20.97 3.33 2.08
N GLU A 49 20.59 3.84 0.92
CA GLU A 49 20.92 5.23 0.54
C GLU A 49 20.01 6.26 1.20
N ASN A 50 18.69 5.97 1.28
CA ASN A 50 17.67 6.97 1.65
C ASN A 50 16.97 6.66 2.97
N GLY A 51 17.23 5.50 3.58
CA GLY A 51 16.52 5.08 4.79
C GLY A 51 15.05 4.71 4.50
N ILE A 52 14.18 5.02 5.43
CA ILE A 52 12.74 4.73 5.33
C ILE A 52 12.09 5.62 4.26
N SER A 53 11.46 5.00 3.28
CA SER A 53 10.67 5.73 2.29
C SER A 53 9.36 6.23 2.90
N LYS A 54 9.16 7.54 2.89
CA LYS A 54 7.89 8.16 3.34
C LYS A 54 6.70 7.85 2.44
N TRP A 55 6.96 7.34 1.24
CA TRP A 55 5.93 6.94 0.28
C TRP A 55 5.63 5.45 0.31
N SER A 56 6.18 4.70 1.27
CA SER A 56 5.97 3.26 1.41
C SER A 56 4.50 2.90 1.50
N GLY A 57 4.09 1.90 0.73
CA GLY A 57 2.71 1.41 0.70
C GLY A 57 1.72 2.28 -0.05
N LEU A 58 2.05 3.53 -0.36
CA LEU A 58 1.13 4.44 -1.07
C LEU A 58 0.79 3.96 -2.48
N LEU A 59 1.74 3.34 -3.17
CA LEU A 59 1.52 2.85 -4.53
C LEU A 59 0.42 1.77 -4.57
N GLU A 60 0.48 0.81 -3.67
CA GLU A 60 -0.54 -0.24 -3.56
C GLU A 60 -1.91 0.35 -3.22
N MET A 61 -1.96 1.29 -2.29
CA MET A 61 -3.19 1.97 -1.91
C MET A 61 -3.76 2.80 -3.07
N ALA A 62 -2.91 3.52 -3.81
CA ALA A 62 -3.33 4.34 -4.93
C ALA A 62 -3.89 3.48 -6.08
N LEU A 63 -3.28 2.34 -6.36
CA LEU A 63 -3.78 1.38 -7.35
C LEU A 63 -5.09 0.73 -6.90
N ALA A 64 -5.18 0.30 -5.65
CA ALA A 64 -6.37 -0.34 -5.10
C ALA A 64 -7.57 0.62 -5.01
N SER A 65 -7.33 1.89 -4.69
CA SER A 65 -8.36 2.92 -4.61
C SER A 65 -8.78 3.51 -5.96
N GLY A 66 -8.06 3.20 -7.04
CA GLY A 66 -8.31 3.74 -8.36
C GLY A 66 -7.70 5.11 -8.64
N HIS A 67 -6.97 5.70 -7.69
CA HIS A 67 -6.30 7.00 -7.87
C HIS A 67 -5.10 6.95 -8.80
N ALA A 68 -4.56 5.76 -9.04
CA ALA A 68 -3.49 5.53 -9.99
C ALA A 68 -3.75 4.25 -10.79
N ILE A 69 -3.17 4.19 -11.98
CA ILE A 69 -3.18 3.02 -12.86
C ILE A 69 -1.76 2.63 -13.24
N LYS A 70 -1.60 1.39 -13.67
CA LYS A 70 -0.36 0.84 -14.21
C LYS A 70 -0.53 0.57 -15.71
N PRO A 71 -0.33 1.57 -16.58
CA PRO A 71 -0.54 1.41 -18.03
C PRO A 71 0.44 0.43 -18.69
N SER A 72 1.63 0.28 -18.12
CA SER A 72 2.63 -0.70 -18.54
C SER A 72 3.55 -1.08 -17.39
N ASN A 73 4.34 -2.14 -17.56
CA ASN A 73 5.21 -2.61 -16.49
C ASN A 73 6.23 -1.55 -16.04
N GLY A 74 6.23 -1.23 -14.76
CA GLY A 74 7.12 -0.22 -14.17
C GLY A 74 6.72 1.24 -14.41
N TRP A 75 5.57 1.48 -15.07
CA TRP A 75 5.05 2.81 -15.33
C TRP A 75 3.72 3.02 -14.65
N TYR A 76 3.53 4.20 -14.08
CA TYR A 76 2.34 4.58 -13.33
C TYR A 76 1.82 5.93 -13.77
N GLN A 77 0.52 6.13 -13.61
CA GLN A 77 -0.17 7.34 -14.03
C GLN A 77 -1.31 7.63 -13.07
N ARG A 78 -1.52 8.90 -12.74
CA ARG A 78 -2.65 9.31 -11.90
C ARG A 78 -3.95 9.27 -12.69
N VAL A 79 -5.05 9.09 -11.98
CA VAL A 79 -6.40 9.10 -12.52
C VAL A 79 -7.21 10.21 -11.88
N ASP A 80 -7.96 10.95 -12.69
CA ASP A 80 -8.97 11.87 -12.20
C ASP A 80 -10.17 11.07 -11.70
N MET A 81 -10.47 11.19 -10.40
CA MET A 81 -11.54 10.43 -9.77
C MET A 81 -12.95 10.89 -10.18
N ASP A 82 -13.09 12.06 -10.73
CA ASP A 82 -14.38 12.57 -11.19
C ASP A 82 -14.70 12.11 -12.62
N THR A 83 -13.69 12.07 -13.49
CA THR A 83 -13.85 11.67 -14.89
C THR A 83 -13.47 10.21 -15.14
N GLY A 84 -12.65 9.62 -14.31
CA GLY A 84 -12.08 8.28 -14.52
C GLY A 84 -10.97 8.23 -15.57
N GLU A 85 -10.53 9.38 -16.07
CA GLU A 85 -9.50 9.47 -17.09
C GLU A 85 -8.11 9.59 -16.49
N ALA A 86 -7.12 9.01 -17.18
CA ALA A 86 -5.72 9.16 -16.81
C ALA A 86 -5.26 10.59 -17.07
N ILE A 87 -4.63 11.19 -16.08
CA ILE A 87 -4.07 12.54 -16.13
C ILE A 87 -2.55 12.47 -16.00
N ASP A 88 -1.88 13.48 -16.48
CA ASP A 88 -0.42 13.59 -16.49
C ASP A 88 0.33 12.54 -17.34
N PRO A 89 1.59 12.76 -17.64
CA PRO A 89 2.42 11.77 -18.30
C PRO A 89 2.71 10.58 -17.38
N LYS A 90 2.99 9.43 -17.98
CA LYS A 90 3.44 8.24 -17.26
C LYS A 90 4.74 8.50 -16.50
N VAL A 91 4.84 7.99 -15.29
CA VAL A 91 6.01 8.11 -14.42
C VAL A 91 6.54 6.73 -14.09
N ARG A 92 7.86 6.57 -14.11
CA ARG A 92 8.51 5.33 -13.69
C ARG A 92 8.42 5.17 -12.17
N GLN A 93 8.36 3.95 -11.71
CA GLN A 93 8.28 3.65 -10.27
C GLN A 93 9.40 4.36 -9.46
N LYS A 94 10.61 4.39 -9.96
CA LYS A 94 11.75 5.05 -9.30
C LYS A 94 11.62 6.58 -9.22
N ASP A 95 10.83 7.18 -10.10
CA ASP A 95 10.64 8.63 -10.22
C ASP A 95 9.37 9.10 -9.51
N LEU A 96 8.62 8.20 -8.88
CA LEU A 96 7.44 8.53 -8.08
C LEU A 96 7.85 9.36 -6.86
N GLY A 97 7.52 10.62 -6.86
CA GLY A 97 7.93 11.56 -5.82
C GLY A 97 6.80 12.46 -5.38
N LYS A 98 7.18 13.58 -4.79
CA LYS A 98 6.28 14.56 -4.21
C LYS A 98 5.18 15.03 -5.18
N ASP A 99 5.54 15.32 -6.43
CA ASP A 99 4.60 15.84 -7.43
C ASP A 99 3.52 14.81 -7.81
N PHE A 100 3.87 13.54 -7.74
CA PHE A 100 2.91 12.45 -7.96
C PHE A 100 1.99 12.24 -6.75
N TRP A 101 2.55 12.23 -5.54
CA TRP A 101 1.84 11.84 -4.33
C TRP A 101 1.00 12.94 -3.69
N LEU A 102 1.45 14.20 -3.72
CA LEU A 102 0.73 15.28 -3.04
C LEU A 102 -0.70 15.47 -3.54
N PRO A 103 -0.98 15.45 -4.86
CA PRO A 103 -2.36 15.55 -5.33
C PRO A 103 -3.26 14.39 -4.90
N ILE A 104 -2.70 13.17 -4.83
CA ILE A 104 -3.43 12.00 -4.34
C ILE A 104 -3.74 12.13 -2.85
N LEU A 105 -2.75 12.52 -2.05
CA LEU A 105 -2.92 12.72 -0.61
C LEU A 105 -3.83 13.88 -0.25
N ALA A 106 -3.92 14.89 -1.12
CA ALA A 106 -4.82 16.03 -0.93
C ALA A 106 -6.28 15.71 -1.29
N ASP A 107 -6.53 14.62 -2.02
CA ASP A 107 -7.89 14.22 -2.38
C ASP A 107 -8.61 13.60 -1.16
N PRO A 108 -9.73 14.21 -0.70
CA PRO A 108 -10.51 13.66 0.40
C PRO A 108 -11.00 12.23 0.16
N LYS A 109 -11.29 11.87 -1.08
CA LYS A 109 -11.73 10.51 -1.45
C LYS A 109 -10.68 9.46 -1.13
N PHE A 110 -9.39 9.79 -1.31
CA PHE A 110 -8.30 8.90 -0.96
C PHE A 110 -8.21 8.67 0.57
N GLY A 111 -8.30 9.74 1.34
CA GLY A 111 -8.32 9.66 2.80
C GLY A 111 -9.49 8.83 3.34
N GLU A 112 -10.69 9.03 2.80
CA GLU A 112 -11.87 8.24 3.15
C GLU A 112 -11.70 6.76 2.80
N TRP A 113 -11.14 6.46 1.63
CA TRP A 113 -10.87 5.10 1.21
C TRP A 113 -9.87 4.40 2.16
N VAL A 114 -8.78 5.08 2.54
CA VAL A 114 -7.79 4.56 3.49
C VAL A 114 -8.42 4.29 4.86
N GLN A 115 -9.23 5.22 5.35
CA GLN A 115 -9.94 5.04 6.62
C GLN A 115 -10.86 3.81 6.58
N LYS A 116 -11.66 3.67 5.55
CA LYS A 116 -12.55 2.51 5.39
C LYS A 116 -11.78 1.19 5.34
N ARG A 117 -10.63 1.17 4.68
CA ARG A 117 -9.82 -0.04 4.55
C ARG A 117 -9.17 -0.48 5.85
N TYR A 118 -8.70 0.45 6.67
CA TYR A 118 -7.88 0.15 7.85
C TYR A 118 -8.58 0.36 9.19
N THR A 119 -9.74 1.00 9.23
CA THR A 119 -10.47 1.24 10.48
C THR A 119 -11.29 0.01 10.89
N ILE A 120 -11.31 -0.28 12.19
CA ILE A 120 -12.15 -1.34 12.77
C ILE A 120 -13.63 -0.98 12.58
N GLY A 121 -14.44 -1.96 12.17
CA GLY A 121 -15.88 -1.79 11.94
C GLY A 121 -16.29 -1.50 10.50
N SER A 122 -15.33 -1.32 9.58
CA SER A 122 -15.61 -1.10 8.15
C SER A 122 -15.76 -2.40 7.33
N VAL A 123 -15.90 -3.52 8.00
CA VAL A 123 -15.81 -4.88 7.41
C VAL A 123 -16.91 -5.17 6.39
N GLU A 124 -18.09 -4.59 6.57
CA GLU A 124 -19.27 -4.93 5.75
C GLU A 124 -19.16 -4.42 4.30
N MET A 125 -18.42 -3.34 4.06
CA MET A 125 -18.31 -2.74 2.72
C MET A 125 -17.21 -3.35 1.86
N MET A 126 -16.27 -4.10 2.44
CA MET A 126 -15.12 -4.68 1.72
C MET A 126 -15.24 -6.20 1.50
N ALA A 127 -16.18 -6.85 2.16
CA ALA A 127 -16.41 -8.29 2.03
C ALA A 127 -16.92 -8.70 0.62
N GLU A 128 -17.46 -7.76 -0.14
CA GLU A 128 -17.93 -7.99 -1.50
C GLU A 128 -16.83 -7.93 -2.56
N GLU A 129 -15.64 -7.36 -2.24
CA GLU A 129 -14.56 -7.15 -3.22
C GLU A 129 -13.41 -8.15 -3.12
N ILE A 130 -13.33 -8.93 -2.04
CA ILE A 130 -12.22 -9.88 -1.83
C ILE A 130 -12.80 -11.29 -1.73
N SER A 131 -12.62 -12.09 -2.78
CA SER A 131 -12.95 -13.51 -2.71
C SER A 131 -11.97 -14.25 -1.77
N GLU A 132 -12.45 -15.29 -1.11
CA GLU A 132 -11.60 -16.13 -0.22
C GLU A 132 -10.38 -16.71 -0.98
N GLU A 133 -10.51 -16.92 -2.29
CA GLU A 133 -9.42 -17.40 -3.16
C GLU A 133 -8.27 -16.38 -3.30
N ASP A 134 -8.55 -15.08 -3.24
CA ASP A 134 -7.53 -14.03 -3.32
C ASP A 134 -6.70 -13.96 -2.01
N ILE A 135 -7.30 -14.29 -0.88
CA ILE A 135 -6.63 -14.31 0.42
C ILE A 135 -5.67 -15.50 0.51
N ASP A 136 -6.08 -16.68 0.09
CA ASP A 136 -5.26 -17.89 0.14
C ASP A 136 -4.08 -17.84 -0.85
N ALA A 137 -4.27 -17.28 -2.03
CA ALA A 137 -3.20 -17.10 -3.02
C ALA A 137 -2.09 -16.16 -2.55
N GLU A 138 -2.37 -15.20 -1.68
CA GLU A 138 -1.39 -14.26 -1.14
C GLU A 138 -0.63 -14.83 0.06
N TYR A 139 -1.25 -15.72 0.85
CA TYR A 139 -0.59 -16.42 1.95
C TYR A 139 0.47 -17.41 1.48
N ASP A 140 0.26 -18.08 0.35
CA ASP A 140 1.19 -19.05 -0.23
C ASP A 140 2.44 -18.40 -0.87
N LYS A 141 2.46 -17.08 -1.05
CA LYS A 141 3.59 -16.32 -1.62
C LYS A 141 4.51 -15.67 -0.59
N VAL A 142 4.16 -15.74 0.66
CA VAL A 142 4.95 -15.25 1.79
C VAL A 142 5.58 -16.42 2.51
#